data_ca545cb340a3267ad401ef2023ed5881
#
_entry.id   ca545cb340a3267ad401ef2023ed5881
#
_cell.length_a   1.000
_cell.length_b   1.000
_cell.length_c   1.000
_cell.angle_alpha   90.00
_cell.angle_beta   90.00
_cell.angle_gamma   90.00
#
_symmetry.space_group_name_H-M   'P 1'
#
loop_
_entity.id
_entity.type
_entity.pdbx_description
1 polymer ?
#
loop_
_entity_poly.entity_id
_entity_poly.type
_entity_poly.pdbx_seq_one_letter_code
_entity_poly.pdbx_strand_id
1 'polypeptide(L)'
;YRASWWADAAVGGTPVCAAPENNRSSGVAFHTPGTCPGHSLMKQLPWWKGRRGEWYVGLQFALFALVAFGPRGAAIAWPAPLAAIARPAGIALILAGALIATAAVFKLGRNLTPLPHPKDDSTLIETGLYGWVRHPIYCGLSLAAFGWACVVQGWLTLLWALVLLVFFDIKSRREEAWLLARFPAYADYQRRVRKLLPFIY
;
A
#
# COMPACT_ATOMS: atom_id res chain seq x y z
N TYR A 1 -11.95 -26.50 4.73
CA TYR A 1 -10.49 -26.41 4.89
C TYR A 1 -10.06 -25.08 4.28
N ARG A 2 -9.95 -24.04 5.10
CA ARG A 2 -9.31 -22.77 4.72
C ARG A 2 -8.02 -22.66 5.51
N ALA A 3 -6.91 -22.70 4.79
CA ALA A 3 -5.59 -22.54 5.34
C ALA A 3 -5.43 -21.10 5.88
N SER A 4 -5.24 -21.00 7.19
CA SER A 4 -5.06 -19.76 7.96
C SER A 4 -3.59 -19.34 7.98
N TRP A 5 -3.02 -19.02 6.82
CA TRP A 5 -1.61 -18.55 6.71
C TRP A 5 -1.41 -17.08 7.12
N TRP A 6 -2.48 -16.39 7.57
CA TRP A 6 -2.48 -14.94 7.80
C TRP A 6 -2.46 -14.54 9.28
N ALA A 7 -2.61 -15.50 10.21
CA ALA A 7 -2.80 -15.18 11.62
C ALA A 7 -1.49 -14.92 12.41
N ASP A 8 -0.35 -15.43 11.94
CA ASP A 8 0.87 -15.45 12.76
C ASP A 8 1.80 -14.23 12.58
N ALA A 9 1.43 -13.24 11.78
CA ALA A 9 2.27 -12.07 11.52
C ALA A 9 1.85 -10.77 12.26
N ALA A 10 0.76 -10.79 13.03
CA ALA A 10 0.14 -9.57 13.56
C ALA A 10 0.29 -9.35 15.07
N VAL A 11 0.98 -10.22 15.81
CA VAL A 11 1.14 -10.05 17.25
C VAL A 11 2.58 -9.67 17.58
N GLY A 12 2.91 -8.41 17.36
CA GLY A 12 4.04 -7.75 17.99
C GLY A 12 3.68 -7.29 19.40
N GLY A 13 3.16 -8.20 20.23
CA GLY A 13 3.02 -7.95 21.66
C GLY A 13 4.41 -7.86 22.29
N THR A 14 4.70 -6.74 22.97
CA THR A 14 5.85 -6.65 23.88
C THR A 14 5.75 -7.82 24.86
N PRO A 15 6.78 -8.67 25.01
CA PRO A 15 6.77 -9.70 26.04
C PRO A 15 6.77 -9.00 27.41
N VAL A 16 5.64 -9.06 28.09
CA VAL A 16 5.56 -8.73 29.51
C VAL A 16 6.31 -9.84 30.22
N CYS A 17 7.50 -9.57 30.74
CA CYS A 17 8.19 -10.47 31.62
C CYS A 17 7.31 -10.64 32.86
N ALA A 18 6.67 -11.80 33.02
CA ALA A 18 6.01 -12.17 34.26
C ALA A 18 7.05 -12.18 35.38
N ALA A 19 6.79 -11.41 36.43
CA ALA A 19 7.59 -11.44 37.62
C ALA A 19 7.47 -12.85 38.26
N PRO A 20 8.56 -13.46 38.73
CA PRO A 20 8.47 -14.74 39.41
C PRO A 20 7.70 -14.56 40.73
N GLU A 21 6.71 -15.41 40.96
CA GLU A 21 5.97 -15.50 42.22
C GLU A 21 6.93 -15.66 43.39
N ASN A 22 6.70 -14.81 44.39
CA ASN A 22 7.47 -14.65 45.58
C ASN A 22 7.34 -15.91 46.49
N ASN A 23 8.35 -16.76 46.46
CA ASN A 23 8.52 -17.79 47.51
C ASN A 23 9.45 -17.22 48.59
N ARG A 24 8.84 -16.88 49.75
CA ARG A 24 9.56 -16.43 50.95
C ARG A 24 10.38 -17.57 51.52
N SER A 25 11.70 -17.46 51.42
CA SER A 25 12.60 -17.82 52.55
C SER A 25 14.06 -17.56 52.16
N SER A 26 14.71 -16.77 53.03
CA SER A 26 16.14 -16.66 53.30
C SER A 26 17.12 -16.09 52.24
N GLY A 27 17.80 -15.03 52.63
CA GLY A 27 19.17 -14.75 52.20
C GLY A 27 19.31 -13.58 51.20
N VAL A 28 19.82 -12.47 51.71
CA VAL A 28 20.25 -11.28 51.00
C VAL A 28 21.26 -11.63 49.89
N ALA A 29 20.87 -11.48 48.64
CA ALA A 29 21.80 -11.34 47.52
C ALA A 29 21.32 -10.18 46.65
N PHE A 30 22.14 -9.18 46.54
CA PHE A 30 21.97 -8.08 45.57
C PHE A 30 21.99 -8.69 44.15
N HIS A 31 20.82 -8.89 43.53
CA HIS A 31 20.74 -9.17 42.10
C HIS A 31 20.75 -7.90 41.32
N THR A 32 21.78 -7.72 40.53
CA THR A 32 21.81 -6.80 39.36
C THR A 32 20.59 -7.08 38.49
N PRO A 33 19.94 -6.05 37.94
CA PRO A 33 18.78 -6.24 37.04
C PRO A 33 19.21 -7.07 35.82
N GLY A 34 18.76 -8.32 35.79
CA GLY A 34 19.04 -9.25 34.70
C GLY A 34 18.42 -8.75 33.42
N THR A 35 19.25 -8.41 32.46
CA THR A 35 18.86 -8.27 31.06
C THR A 35 18.18 -9.56 30.59
N CYS A 36 16.90 -9.50 30.26
CA CYS A 36 16.17 -10.61 29.68
C CYS A 36 16.94 -11.12 28.43
N PRO A 37 17.30 -12.41 28.35
CA PRO A 37 18.11 -12.93 27.23
C PRO A 37 17.40 -12.96 25.88
N GLY A 38 16.20 -12.40 25.78
CA GLY A 38 15.43 -12.33 24.53
C GLY A 38 15.71 -11.11 23.64
N HIS A 39 16.44 -10.09 24.14
CA HIS A 39 16.60 -8.83 23.39
C HIS A 39 17.75 -8.84 22.36
N SER A 40 18.65 -9.81 22.39
CA SER A 40 19.81 -9.84 21.51
C SER A 40 19.70 -10.76 20.28
N LEU A 41 18.54 -11.41 20.05
CA LEU A 41 18.32 -12.31 18.91
C LEU A 41 17.34 -11.82 17.85
N MET A 42 16.93 -10.56 17.90
CA MET A 42 16.38 -9.93 16.69
C MET A 42 17.55 -9.60 15.76
N LYS A 43 18.14 -10.64 15.16
CA LYS A 43 18.99 -10.50 13.99
C LYS A 43 18.30 -9.52 13.06
N GLN A 44 18.92 -8.38 12.80
CA GLN A 44 18.46 -7.43 11.79
C GLN A 44 18.41 -8.22 10.48
N LEU A 45 17.18 -8.58 10.08
CA LEU A 45 17.00 -9.19 8.77
C LEU A 45 17.54 -8.21 7.75
N PRO A 46 18.34 -8.67 6.77
CA PRO A 46 18.88 -7.80 5.74
C PRO A 46 17.80 -6.91 5.18
N TRP A 47 18.09 -5.64 4.89
CA TRP A 47 17.16 -4.63 4.39
C TRP A 47 16.34 -5.11 3.17
N TRP A 48 16.89 -6.01 2.33
CA TRP A 48 16.22 -6.62 1.18
C TRP A 48 15.12 -7.66 1.57
N LYS A 49 15.11 -8.15 2.81
CA LYS A 49 14.01 -9.01 3.31
C LYS A 49 12.78 -8.20 3.76
N GLY A 50 12.82 -6.86 3.59
CA GLY A 50 11.67 -5.98 3.52
C GLY A 50 10.64 -6.12 4.62
N ARG A 51 11.01 -5.92 5.89
CA ARG A 51 10.03 -5.85 7.00
C ARG A 51 8.97 -4.77 6.78
N ARG A 52 9.34 -3.68 6.06
CA ARG A 52 8.46 -2.53 5.76
C ARG A 52 7.91 -2.55 4.34
N GLY A 53 8.24 -3.58 3.53
CA GLY A 53 7.72 -3.72 2.16
C GLY A 53 8.46 -2.85 1.14
N GLU A 54 9.78 -2.62 1.30
CA GLU A 54 10.61 -1.82 0.39
C GLU A 54 10.56 -2.34 -1.04
N TRP A 55 10.47 -3.65 -1.24
CA TRP A 55 10.39 -4.27 -2.56
C TRP A 55 9.11 -3.87 -3.34
N TYR A 56 8.00 -3.50 -2.63
CA TYR A 56 6.81 -2.94 -3.29
C TYR A 56 7.13 -1.62 -3.98
N VAL A 57 8.00 -0.81 -3.38
CA VAL A 57 8.43 0.47 -3.98
C VAL A 57 9.25 0.21 -5.24
N GLY A 58 10.22 -0.73 -5.18
CA GLY A 58 11.02 -1.11 -6.35
C GLY A 58 10.16 -1.63 -7.50
N LEU A 59 9.22 -2.56 -7.20
CA LEU A 59 8.29 -3.10 -8.19
C LEU A 59 7.35 -2.02 -8.76
N GLN A 60 6.89 -1.09 -7.92
CA GLN A 60 6.07 0.04 -8.36
C GLN A 60 6.79 0.90 -9.41
N PHE A 61 8.06 1.26 -9.16
CA PHE A 61 8.83 2.04 -10.13
C PHE A 61 9.13 1.25 -11.41
N ALA A 62 9.38 -0.05 -11.32
CA ALA A 62 9.53 -0.91 -12.48
C ALA A 62 8.25 -0.94 -13.33
N LEU A 63 7.08 -1.06 -12.69
CA LEU A 63 5.78 -1.01 -13.39
C LEU A 63 5.51 0.37 -14.01
N PHE A 64 5.86 1.45 -13.34
CA PHE A 64 5.78 2.79 -13.93
C PHE A 64 6.66 2.93 -15.17
N ALA A 65 7.88 2.41 -15.11
CA ALA A 65 8.79 2.41 -16.26
C ALA A 65 8.23 1.56 -17.42
N LEU A 66 7.63 0.40 -17.13
CA LEU A 66 6.97 -0.44 -18.15
C LEU A 66 5.76 0.26 -18.78
N VAL A 67 4.94 0.96 -18.01
CA VAL A 67 3.80 1.74 -18.54
C VAL A 67 4.30 2.91 -19.40
N ALA A 68 5.33 3.63 -18.97
CA ALA A 68 5.83 4.81 -19.66
C ALA A 68 6.66 4.48 -20.92
N PHE A 69 7.54 3.51 -20.83
CA PHE A 69 8.62 3.22 -21.81
C PHE A 69 8.58 1.80 -22.37
N GLY A 70 7.77 0.92 -21.80
CA GLY A 70 7.70 -0.49 -22.21
C GLY A 70 7.17 -0.68 -23.63
N PRO A 71 7.27 -1.93 -24.15
CA PRO A 71 6.75 -2.28 -25.47
C PRO A 71 5.26 -1.93 -25.57
N ARG A 72 4.86 -1.29 -26.69
CA ARG A 72 3.48 -0.83 -26.91
C ARG A 72 2.59 -1.86 -27.61
N GLY A 73 3.20 -2.90 -28.22
CA GLY A 73 2.45 -3.90 -28.99
C GLY A 73 1.86 -3.34 -30.28
N ALA A 74 2.66 -2.55 -31.00
CA ALA A 74 2.24 -1.84 -32.22
C ALA A 74 1.88 -2.74 -33.41
N ALA A 75 2.12 -4.07 -33.30
CA ALA A 75 1.80 -5.01 -34.38
C ALA A 75 0.29 -5.09 -34.70
N ILE A 76 -0.58 -4.72 -33.75
CA ILE A 76 -2.04 -4.69 -33.92
C ILE A 76 -2.50 -3.26 -33.71
N ALA A 77 -2.84 -2.59 -34.81
CA ALA A 77 -3.40 -1.23 -34.74
C ALA A 77 -4.79 -1.22 -34.10
N TRP A 78 -5.08 -0.16 -33.37
CA TRP A 78 -6.43 0.02 -32.85
C TRP A 78 -7.40 0.35 -34.00
N PRO A 79 -8.64 -0.20 -33.99
CA PRO A 79 -9.65 0.17 -35.00
C PRO A 79 -9.84 1.68 -35.08
N ALA A 80 -9.94 2.22 -36.30
CA ALA A 80 -9.97 3.68 -36.54
C ALA A 80 -11.01 4.43 -35.69
N PRO A 81 -12.26 3.96 -35.51
CA PRO A 81 -13.23 4.63 -34.63
C PRO A 81 -12.78 4.68 -33.18
N LEU A 82 -12.19 3.59 -32.67
CA LEU A 82 -11.68 3.51 -31.30
C LEU A 82 -10.46 4.41 -31.14
N ALA A 83 -9.53 4.40 -32.09
CA ALA A 83 -8.33 5.23 -32.09
C ALA A 83 -8.64 6.74 -32.03
N ALA A 84 -9.68 7.18 -32.73
CA ALA A 84 -10.11 8.58 -32.77
C ALA A 84 -10.62 9.08 -31.40
N ILE A 85 -11.34 8.23 -30.69
CA ILE A 85 -11.91 8.56 -29.36
C ILE A 85 -10.89 8.33 -28.25
N ALA A 86 -10.06 7.31 -28.38
CA ALA A 86 -9.12 6.89 -27.33
C ALA A 86 -8.13 7.99 -26.95
N ARG A 87 -7.59 8.74 -27.93
CA ARG A 87 -6.59 9.76 -27.65
C ARG A 87 -7.13 10.93 -26.81
N PRO A 88 -8.25 11.60 -27.18
CA PRO A 88 -8.81 12.66 -26.35
C PRO A 88 -9.32 12.13 -24.99
N ALA A 89 -9.95 10.96 -24.96
CA ALA A 89 -10.36 10.33 -23.71
C ALA A 89 -9.15 9.99 -22.82
N GLY A 90 -8.06 9.52 -23.40
CA GLY A 90 -6.81 9.24 -22.69
C GLY A 90 -6.21 10.48 -22.06
N ILE A 91 -6.19 11.60 -22.77
CA ILE A 91 -5.73 12.90 -22.23
C ILE A 91 -6.62 13.32 -21.04
N ALA A 92 -7.93 13.21 -21.18
CA ALA A 92 -8.86 13.54 -20.10
C ALA A 92 -8.62 12.65 -18.86
N LEU A 93 -8.39 11.34 -19.04
CA LEU A 93 -8.06 10.42 -17.96
C LEU A 93 -6.73 10.76 -17.29
N ILE A 94 -5.70 11.15 -18.03
CA ILE A 94 -4.41 11.58 -17.47
C ILE A 94 -4.61 12.82 -16.61
N LEU A 95 -5.30 13.83 -17.12
CA LEU A 95 -5.55 15.07 -16.39
C LEU A 95 -6.37 14.83 -15.11
N ALA A 96 -7.45 14.06 -15.21
CA ALA A 96 -8.27 13.68 -14.05
C ALA A 96 -7.46 12.86 -13.03
N GLY A 97 -6.70 11.88 -13.49
CA GLY A 97 -5.84 11.05 -12.63
C GLY A 97 -4.75 11.85 -11.93
N ALA A 98 -4.09 12.76 -12.66
CA ALA A 98 -3.09 13.65 -12.09
C ALA A 98 -3.69 14.59 -11.03
N LEU A 99 -4.85 15.17 -11.31
CA LEU A 99 -5.56 16.04 -10.36
C LEU A 99 -5.92 15.29 -9.08
N ILE A 100 -6.53 14.09 -9.20
CA ILE A 100 -6.91 13.27 -8.07
C ILE A 100 -5.67 12.87 -7.25
N ALA A 101 -4.63 12.36 -7.90
CA ALA A 101 -3.40 11.93 -7.21
C ALA A 101 -2.73 13.10 -6.48
N THR A 102 -2.60 14.25 -7.14
CA THR A 102 -1.97 15.46 -6.59
C THR A 102 -2.78 16.00 -5.40
N ALA A 103 -4.09 16.15 -5.54
CA ALA A 103 -4.95 16.58 -4.44
C ALA A 103 -4.92 15.63 -3.24
N ALA A 104 -4.86 14.31 -3.49
CA ALA A 104 -4.73 13.30 -2.46
C ALA A 104 -3.37 13.36 -1.74
N VAL A 105 -2.27 13.58 -2.46
CA VAL A 105 -0.93 13.76 -1.91
C VAL A 105 -0.89 14.98 -0.98
N PHE A 106 -1.42 16.12 -1.42
CA PHE A 106 -1.49 17.33 -0.58
C PHE A 106 -2.35 17.11 0.68
N LYS A 107 -3.48 16.41 0.54
CA LYS A 107 -4.34 16.09 1.68
C LYS A 107 -3.66 15.16 2.69
N LEU A 108 -2.87 14.19 2.22
CA LEU A 108 -2.12 13.27 3.08
C LEU A 108 -0.95 13.96 3.79
N GLY A 109 -0.30 14.93 3.13
CA GLY A 109 0.73 15.78 3.70
C GLY A 109 1.84 14.97 4.40
N ARG A 110 2.06 15.21 5.70
CA ARG A 110 3.10 14.53 6.49
C ARG A 110 2.91 13.03 6.63
N ASN A 111 1.68 12.51 6.47
CA ASN A 111 1.40 11.08 6.52
C ASN A 111 1.87 10.34 5.25
N LEU A 112 2.26 11.06 4.18
CA LEU A 112 2.70 10.46 2.94
C LEU A 112 3.94 9.61 3.14
N THR A 113 3.86 8.35 2.71
CA THR A 113 5.00 7.41 2.61
C THR A 113 4.81 6.53 1.38
N PRO A 114 5.88 6.26 0.62
CA PRO A 114 5.82 5.30 -0.48
C PRO A 114 5.77 3.85 0.01
N LEU A 115 6.14 3.63 1.28
CA LEU A 115 6.12 2.31 1.92
C LEU A 115 4.69 1.96 2.34
N PRO A 116 4.30 0.68 2.27
CA PRO A 116 2.99 0.25 2.77
C PRO A 116 2.84 0.34 4.30
N HIS A 117 3.95 0.52 5.03
CA HIS A 117 3.93 0.71 6.47
C HIS A 117 3.65 2.17 6.85
N PRO A 118 2.60 2.45 7.67
CA PRO A 118 2.32 3.80 8.14
C PRO A 118 3.48 4.36 8.99
N LYS A 119 3.67 5.68 8.98
CA LYS A 119 4.62 6.35 9.87
C LYS A 119 4.15 6.25 11.33
N ASP A 120 5.09 6.26 12.27
CA ASP A 120 4.79 6.12 13.70
C ASP A 120 3.99 7.29 14.27
N ASP A 121 4.08 8.48 13.68
CA ASP A 121 3.37 9.71 14.02
C ASP A 121 2.15 9.98 13.10
N SER A 122 1.74 9.01 12.26
CA SER A 122 0.64 9.20 11.32
C SER A 122 -0.71 9.26 12.02
N THR A 123 -1.62 10.05 11.46
CA THR A 123 -3.03 10.15 11.85
C THR A 123 -3.94 9.61 10.76
N LEU A 124 -5.08 9.05 11.13
CA LEU A 124 -6.06 8.56 10.17
C LEU A 124 -6.77 9.75 9.50
N ILE A 125 -6.71 9.81 8.16
CA ILE A 125 -7.36 10.83 7.34
C ILE A 125 -8.52 10.21 6.60
N GLU A 126 -9.74 10.69 6.89
CA GLU A 126 -10.99 10.19 6.30
C GLU A 126 -11.78 11.24 5.50
N THR A 127 -11.20 12.46 5.35
CA THR A 127 -11.90 13.61 4.77
C THR A 127 -11.44 13.97 3.37
N GLY A 128 -12.27 14.71 2.62
CA GLY A 128 -11.98 15.07 1.23
C GLY A 128 -12.04 13.87 0.31
N LEU A 129 -11.06 13.67 -0.56
CA LEU A 129 -10.98 12.53 -1.47
C LEU A 129 -10.93 11.18 -0.73
N TYR A 130 -10.39 11.15 0.49
CA TYR A 130 -10.37 9.96 1.35
C TYR A 130 -11.76 9.60 1.92
N GLY A 131 -12.73 10.50 1.86
CA GLY A 131 -14.13 10.20 2.16
C GLY A 131 -14.86 9.48 1.01
N TRP A 132 -14.30 9.47 -0.20
CA TRP A 132 -14.89 8.83 -1.38
C TRP A 132 -14.24 7.50 -1.72
N VAL A 133 -12.90 7.46 -1.65
CA VAL A 133 -12.09 6.24 -1.81
C VAL A 133 -10.95 6.23 -0.80
N ARG A 134 -10.60 5.05 -0.29
CA ARG A 134 -9.54 4.89 0.71
C ARG A 134 -8.13 5.10 0.15
N HIS A 135 -7.95 4.84 -1.15
CA HIS A 135 -6.65 4.95 -1.84
C HIS A 135 -6.73 5.87 -3.07
N PRO A 136 -7.04 7.18 -2.90
CA PRO A 136 -7.24 8.09 -4.04
C PRO A 136 -5.96 8.30 -4.86
N ILE A 137 -4.77 8.21 -4.25
CA ILE A 137 -3.49 8.28 -4.97
C ILE A 137 -3.39 7.12 -5.97
N TYR A 138 -3.70 5.88 -5.57
CA TYR A 138 -3.64 4.71 -6.46
C TYR A 138 -4.72 4.76 -7.53
N CYS A 139 -5.90 5.26 -7.19
CA CYS A 139 -6.96 5.55 -8.17
C CYS A 139 -6.46 6.50 -9.26
N GLY A 140 -5.91 7.66 -8.87
CA GLY A 140 -5.41 8.67 -9.80
C GLY A 140 -4.27 8.17 -10.69
N LEU A 141 -3.30 7.45 -10.10
CA LEU A 141 -2.18 6.86 -10.85
C LEU A 141 -2.65 5.79 -11.84
N SER A 142 -3.64 4.97 -11.46
CA SER A 142 -4.24 3.98 -12.35
C SER A 142 -4.97 4.65 -13.53
N LEU A 143 -5.77 5.67 -13.26
CA LEU A 143 -6.44 6.46 -14.30
C LEU A 143 -5.44 7.05 -15.29
N ALA A 144 -4.34 7.64 -14.79
CA ALA A 144 -3.30 8.20 -15.64
C ALA A 144 -2.60 7.11 -16.48
N ALA A 145 -2.36 5.92 -15.92
CA ALA A 145 -1.77 4.80 -16.64
C ALA A 145 -2.68 4.29 -17.78
N PHE A 146 -3.98 4.12 -17.52
CA PHE A 146 -4.95 3.79 -18.56
C PHE A 146 -5.09 4.89 -19.61
N GLY A 147 -5.10 6.16 -19.16
CA GLY A 147 -5.10 7.31 -20.05
C GLY A 147 -3.88 7.32 -20.98
N TRP A 148 -2.70 7.03 -20.45
CA TRP A 148 -1.48 6.91 -21.25
C TRP A 148 -1.58 5.78 -22.28
N ALA A 149 -2.10 4.62 -21.91
CA ALA A 149 -2.32 3.51 -22.82
C ALA A 149 -3.25 3.90 -23.99
N CYS A 150 -4.30 4.67 -23.71
CA CYS A 150 -5.21 5.22 -24.72
C CYS A 150 -4.50 6.24 -25.65
N VAL A 151 -3.67 7.12 -25.10
CA VAL A 151 -2.93 8.12 -25.89
C VAL A 151 -1.95 7.48 -26.85
N VAL A 152 -1.18 6.48 -26.38
CA VAL A 152 -0.19 5.76 -27.19
C VAL A 152 -0.80 4.61 -28.01
N GLN A 153 -2.10 4.32 -27.79
CA GLN A 153 -2.86 3.27 -28.45
C GLN A 153 -2.15 1.90 -28.41
N GLY A 154 -1.55 1.61 -27.25
CA GLY A 154 -0.72 0.41 -27.06
C GLY A 154 -1.45 -0.70 -26.31
N TRP A 155 -1.68 -1.84 -26.94
CA TRP A 155 -2.31 -3.01 -26.28
C TRP A 155 -1.47 -3.53 -25.12
N LEU A 156 -0.15 -3.61 -25.28
CA LEU A 156 0.74 -4.00 -24.18
C LEU A 156 0.81 -2.92 -23.09
N THR A 157 0.73 -1.64 -23.46
CA THR A 157 0.67 -0.55 -22.46
C THR A 157 -0.62 -0.67 -21.63
N LEU A 158 -1.74 -1.04 -22.28
CA LEU A 158 -3.00 -1.30 -21.57
C LEU A 158 -2.87 -2.48 -20.60
N LEU A 159 -2.18 -3.54 -21.03
CA LEU A 159 -1.87 -4.68 -20.16
C LEU A 159 -1.01 -4.25 -18.96
N TRP A 160 0.04 -3.45 -19.18
CA TRP A 160 0.87 -2.92 -18.08
C TRP A 160 0.09 -2.03 -17.12
N ALA A 161 -0.84 -1.20 -17.63
CA ALA A 161 -1.74 -0.41 -16.79
C ALA A 161 -2.67 -1.31 -15.94
N LEU A 162 -3.16 -2.42 -16.50
CA LEU A 162 -3.95 -3.40 -15.77
C LEU A 162 -3.11 -4.11 -14.69
N VAL A 163 -1.89 -4.52 -15.02
CA VAL A 163 -0.95 -5.12 -14.05
C VAL A 163 -0.65 -4.13 -12.91
N LEU A 164 -0.47 -2.85 -13.22
CA LEU A 164 -0.27 -1.80 -12.22
C LEU A 164 -1.49 -1.64 -11.31
N LEU A 165 -2.71 -1.68 -11.84
CA LEU A 165 -3.94 -1.63 -11.05
C LEU A 165 -4.04 -2.82 -10.10
N VAL A 166 -3.79 -4.04 -10.58
CA VAL A 166 -3.76 -5.25 -9.75
C VAL A 166 -2.68 -5.15 -8.67
N PHE A 167 -1.51 -4.65 -9.02
CA PHE A 167 -0.44 -4.40 -8.05
C PHE A 167 -0.88 -3.42 -6.96
N PHE A 168 -1.56 -2.32 -7.30
CA PHE A 168 -2.09 -1.38 -6.32
C PHE A 168 -3.18 -2.00 -5.45
N ASP A 169 -4.00 -2.92 -5.98
CA ASP A 169 -4.95 -3.66 -5.16
C ASP A 169 -4.25 -4.55 -4.13
N ILE A 170 -3.20 -5.27 -4.53
CA ILE A 170 -2.41 -6.11 -3.63
C ILE A 170 -1.69 -5.25 -2.58
N LYS A 171 -1.04 -4.16 -3.01
CA LYS A 171 -0.32 -3.25 -2.12
C LYS A 171 -1.26 -2.61 -1.10
N SER A 172 -2.42 -2.13 -1.53
CA SER A 172 -3.41 -1.51 -0.64
C SER A 172 -3.97 -2.49 0.40
N ARG A 173 -4.17 -3.78 0.07
CA ARG A 173 -4.57 -4.80 1.05
C ARG A 173 -3.55 -4.91 2.19
N ARG A 174 -2.27 -4.83 1.85
CA ARG A 174 -1.21 -4.87 2.86
C ARG A 174 -1.18 -3.61 3.73
N GLU A 175 -1.35 -2.45 3.11
CA GLU A 175 -1.48 -1.17 3.85
C GLU A 175 -2.69 -1.19 4.79
N GLU A 176 -3.84 -1.65 4.32
CA GLU A 176 -5.07 -1.75 5.12
C GLU A 176 -4.90 -2.69 6.32
N ALA A 177 -4.19 -3.82 6.15
CA ALA A 177 -3.92 -4.72 7.28
C ALA A 177 -3.11 -4.02 8.39
N TRP A 178 -2.16 -3.16 8.03
CA TRP A 178 -1.37 -2.39 9.00
C TRP A 178 -2.15 -1.23 9.61
N LEU A 179 -3.00 -0.57 8.81
CA LEU A 179 -3.89 0.48 9.31
C LEU A 179 -4.92 -0.07 10.30
N LEU A 180 -5.48 -1.26 10.04
CA LEU A 180 -6.38 -1.97 10.97
C LEU A 180 -5.69 -2.30 12.30
N ALA A 181 -4.43 -2.74 12.25
CA ALA A 181 -3.67 -3.05 13.46
C ALA A 181 -3.34 -1.79 14.29
N ARG A 182 -3.19 -0.63 13.61
CA ARG A 182 -2.80 0.62 14.25
C ARG A 182 -3.98 1.48 14.70
N PHE A 183 -5.03 1.56 13.90
CA PHE A 183 -6.19 2.44 14.12
C PHE A 183 -7.47 1.62 14.29
N PRO A 184 -8.00 1.42 15.50
CA PRO A 184 -9.25 0.68 15.71
C PRO A 184 -10.44 1.24 14.90
N ALA A 185 -10.49 2.57 14.72
CA ALA A 185 -11.52 3.24 13.93
C ALA A 185 -11.47 2.92 12.43
N TYR A 186 -10.35 2.36 11.92
CA TYR A 186 -10.19 2.06 10.50
C TYR A 186 -11.19 1.00 10.00
N ALA A 187 -11.63 0.09 10.85
CA ALA A 187 -12.63 -0.91 10.49
C ALA A 187 -13.97 -0.28 10.10
N ASP A 188 -14.39 0.78 10.81
CA ASP A 188 -15.62 1.53 10.50
C ASP A 188 -15.47 2.36 9.23
N TYR A 189 -14.32 3.00 9.05
CA TYR A 189 -13.98 3.71 7.83
C TYR A 189 -13.99 2.77 6.62
N GLN A 190 -13.40 1.58 6.73
CA GLN A 190 -13.36 0.56 5.69
C GLN A 190 -14.76 0.09 5.25
N ARG A 191 -15.74 0.05 6.17
CA ARG A 191 -17.12 -0.32 5.85
C ARG A 191 -17.88 0.78 5.10
N ARG A 192 -17.54 2.05 5.35
CA ARG A 192 -18.24 3.21 4.78
C ARG A 192 -17.70 3.65 3.43
N VAL A 193 -16.40 3.49 3.19
CA VAL A 193 -15.70 4.06 2.04
C VAL A 193 -15.15 2.97 1.14
N ARG A 194 -15.28 3.14 -0.18
CA ARG A 194 -14.77 2.21 -1.19
C ARG A 194 -13.24 2.23 -1.28
N LYS A 195 -12.65 1.17 -1.83
CA LYS A 195 -11.20 0.97 -1.81
C LYS A 195 -10.45 1.81 -2.85
N LEU A 196 -10.67 1.56 -4.12
CA LEU A 196 -9.94 2.14 -5.25
C LEU A 196 -10.83 2.88 -6.24
N LEU A 197 -11.97 2.30 -6.60
CA LEU A 197 -12.88 2.86 -7.58
C LEU A 197 -14.11 3.42 -6.87
N PRO A 198 -14.42 4.72 -7.04
CA PRO A 198 -15.61 5.32 -6.46
C PRO A 198 -16.86 4.52 -6.86
N PHE A 199 -17.74 4.24 -5.90
CA PHE A 199 -19.02 3.54 -6.06
C PHE A 199 -18.95 2.06 -6.48
N ILE A 200 -17.80 1.53 -6.92
CA ILE A 200 -17.66 0.16 -7.45
C ILE A 200 -16.88 -0.72 -6.47
N TYR A 201 -15.64 -0.36 -6.16
CA TYR A 201 -14.71 -1.23 -5.43
C TYR A 201 -13.84 -0.46 -4.43
#